data_ab30baa19cb45b1f8df76a710e2c2595
#
_entry.id   ab30baa19cb45b1f8df76a710e2c2595
#
_cell.length_a   1.000
_cell.length_b   1.000
_cell.length_c   1.000
_cell.angle_alpha   90.00
_cell.angle_beta   90.00
_cell.angle_gamma   90.00
#
_symmetry.space_group_name_H-M   'P 1'
#
loop_
_entity.id
_entity.type
_entity.pdbx_description
1 polymer ?
#
loop_
_entity_poly.entity_id
_entity_poly.type
_entity_poly.pdbx_seq_one_letter_code
_entity_poly.pdbx_strand_id
1 'polypeptide(L)'
;LCAAEGFARGAVGIISALGCVDMLSFGSECGSIPALREAAGAVEYAVHSDYFQLLMSGGKSYPAALAEAVKKFYTDDVYDVISSPNNTLAVEYIKALDDIGSGIEPVTVRREGAAHDSDSEQEKFLSASAIRKKILAGEDYSAYAPLIDPPAADIRRLETAILAKLRMMRPEDFEAVYDAAQGLGER
;
A
#
# COMPACT_ATOMS: atom_id res chain seq x y z
N LEU A 1 4.81 -10.04 3.01
CA LEU A 1 4.03 -9.11 2.16
C LEU A 1 2.60 -9.18 2.64
N CYS A 2 2.02 -8.08 3.06
CA CYS A 2 0.63 -7.97 3.47
C CYS A 2 -0.13 -7.05 2.50
N ALA A 3 -1.46 -7.10 2.52
CA ALA A 3 -2.33 -6.17 1.80
C ALA A 3 -2.08 -4.72 2.26
N ALA A 4 -2.50 -3.73 1.47
CA ALA A 4 -2.31 -2.31 1.77
C ALA A 4 -2.86 -1.93 3.15
N GLU A 5 -4.01 -2.47 3.54
CA GLU A 5 -4.62 -2.29 4.86
C GLU A 5 -3.69 -2.74 5.99
N GLY A 6 -3.21 -3.99 5.93
CA GLY A 6 -2.32 -4.54 6.96
C GLY A 6 -1.00 -3.77 7.06
N PHE A 7 -0.46 -3.34 5.91
CA PHE A 7 0.73 -2.51 5.86
C PHE A 7 0.49 -1.14 6.52
N ALA A 8 -0.60 -0.47 6.18
CA ALA A 8 -0.95 0.84 6.73
C ALA A 8 -1.18 0.76 8.25
N ARG A 9 -1.97 -0.21 8.72
CA ARG A 9 -2.21 -0.42 10.17
C ARG A 9 -0.92 -0.68 10.94
N GLY A 10 -0.05 -1.53 10.41
CA GLY A 10 1.26 -1.81 11.03
C GLY A 10 2.15 -0.57 11.09
N ALA A 11 2.28 0.16 9.99
CA ALA A 11 3.08 1.37 9.90
C ALA A 11 2.56 2.46 10.85
N VAL A 12 1.26 2.78 10.77
CA VAL A 12 0.61 3.79 11.62
C VAL A 12 0.68 3.39 13.09
N GLY A 13 0.46 2.10 13.41
CA GLY A 13 0.57 1.61 14.77
C GLY A 13 1.96 1.84 15.37
N ILE A 14 3.02 1.54 14.60
CA ILE A 14 4.40 1.75 15.05
C ILE A 14 4.69 3.24 15.27
N ILE A 15 4.40 4.11 14.29
CA ILE A 15 4.70 5.54 14.41
C ILE A 15 3.87 6.23 15.51
N SER A 16 2.60 5.80 15.71
CA SER A 16 1.77 6.30 16.80
C SER A 16 2.31 5.88 18.17
N ALA A 17 2.81 4.65 18.30
CA ALA A 17 3.39 4.15 19.55
C ALA A 17 4.69 4.87 19.94
N LEU A 18 5.40 5.51 19.00
CA LEU A 18 6.58 6.32 19.29
C LEU A 18 6.22 7.59 20.11
N GLY A 19 5.00 8.12 19.98
CA GLY A 19 4.51 9.28 20.72
C GLY A 19 5.22 10.61 20.43
N CYS A 20 6.03 10.66 19.37
CA CYS A 20 6.80 11.85 18.97
C CYS A 20 6.61 12.23 17.50
N VAL A 21 5.65 11.63 16.83
CA VAL A 21 5.32 11.89 15.41
C VAL A 21 4.05 12.71 15.34
N ASP A 22 4.14 13.92 14.79
CA ASP A 22 3.01 14.83 14.67
C ASP A 22 2.37 14.76 13.28
N MET A 23 3.10 14.32 12.25
CA MET A 23 2.67 14.37 10.87
C MET A 23 3.10 13.12 10.09
N LEU A 24 2.18 12.55 9.31
CA LEU A 24 2.45 11.48 8.34
C LEU A 24 2.33 12.01 6.91
N SER A 25 3.45 12.13 6.22
CA SER A 25 3.48 12.57 4.81
C SER A 25 3.57 11.39 3.85
N PHE A 26 2.71 11.39 2.83
CA PHE A 26 2.68 10.37 1.78
C PHE A 26 2.31 10.96 0.42
N GLY A 27 2.68 10.25 -0.66
CA GLY A 27 2.32 10.62 -2.02
C GLY A 27 0.96 10.08 -2.43
N SER A 28 0.15 10.88 -3.14
CA SER A 28 -1.09 10.43 -3.77
C SER A 28 -1.25 10.99 -5.17
N GLU A 29 -2.03 10.34 -6.02
CA GLU A 29 -2.32 10.86 -7.36
C GLU A 29 -3.27 12.06 -7.30
N CYS A 30 -4.25 12.04 -6.40
CA CYS A 30 -5.21 13.13 -6.25
C CYS A 30 -4.64 14.38 -5.55
N GLY A 31 -3.64 14.22 -4.66
CA GLY A 31 -3.02 15.31 -3.91
C GLY A 31 -3.97 16.06 -2.97
N SER A 32 -5.04 15.44 -2.50
CA SER A 32 -6.10 16.09 -1.71
C SER A 32 -6.52 15.24 -0.51
N ILE A 33 -6.20 15.69 0.70
CA ILE A 33 -6.64 15.02 1.94
C ILE A 33 -8.16 14.96 2.05
N PRO A 34 -8.95 16.01 1.75
CA PRO A 34 -10.41 15.91 1.76
C PRO A 34 -10.94 14.81 0.84
N ALA A 35 -10.43 14.70 -0.41
CA ALA A 35 -10.86 13.66 -1.34
C ALA A 35 -10.48 12.25 -0.84
N LEU A 36 -9.30 12.09 -0.24
CA LEU A 36 -8.86 10.82 0.35
C LEU A 36 -9.71 10.43 1.57
N ARG A 37 -10.12 11.38 2.41
CA ARG A 37 -11.03 11.12 3.54
C ARG A 37 -12.43 10.72 3.06
N GLU A 38 -12.95 11.38 2.03
CA GLU A 38 -14.23 11.00 1.41
C GLU A 38 -14.15 9.57 0.84
N ALA A 39 -13.07 9.26 0.13
CA ALA A 39 -12.83 7.92 -0.37
C ALA A 39 -12.68 6.87 0.76
N ALA A 40 -12.03 7.20 1.88
CA ALA A 40 -11.93 6.33 3.04
C ALA A 40 -13.32 6.00 3.62
N GLY A 41 -14.17 7.02 3.82
CA GLY A 41 -15.55 6.82 4.25
C GLY A 41 -16.39 6.00 3.26
N ALA A 42 -16.18 6.21 1.96
CA ALA A 42 -16.85 5.45 0.91
C ALA A 42 -16.45 3.97 0.91
N VAL A 43 -15.17 3.66 1.07
CA VAL A 43 -14.67 2.28 1.20
C VAL A 43 -15.28 1.62 2.43
N GLU A 44 -15.24 2.29 3.58
CA GLU A 44 -15.80 1.78 4.84
C GLU A 44 -17.29 1.47 4.72
N TYR A 45 -18.08 2.39 4.17
CA TYR A 45 -19.50 2.17 3.92
C TYR A 45 -19.74 1.02 2.94
N ALA A 46 -19.00 1.00 1.82
CA ALA A 46 -19.19 0.01 0.78
C ALA A 46 -18.94 -1.40 1.28
N VAL A 47 -17.86 -1.63 2.04
CA VAL A 47 -17.48 -2.95 2.57
C VAL A 47 -18.53 -3.50 3.56
N HIS A 48 -19.18 -2.63 4.33
CA HIS A 48 -20.22 -3.02 5.28
C HIS A 48 -21.62 -3.12 4.64
N SER A 49 -21.78 -2.79 3.35
CA SER A 49 -23.08 -2.88 2.67
C SER A 49 -23.48 -4.32 2.36
N ASP A 50 -24.80 -4.61 2.43
CA ASP A 50 -25.35 -5.90 1.98
C ASP A 50 -25.02 -6.19 0.51
N TYR A 51 -24.88 -5.13 -0.29
CA TYR A 51 -24.55 -5.27 -1.70
C TYR A 51 -23.13 -5.80 -1.90
N PHE A 52 -22.17 -5.31 -1.15
CA PHE A 52 -20.80 -5.84 -1.19
C PHE A 52 -20.77 -7.31 -0.76
N GLN A 53 -21.46 -7.66 0.32
CA GLN A 53 -21.55 -9.05 0.80
C GLN A 53 -22.19 -9.98 -0.26
N LEU A 54 -23.20 -9.49 -0.98
CA LEU A 54 -23.81 -10.22 -2.09
C LEU A 54 -22.80 -10.48 -3.22
N LEU A 55 -21.99 -9.48 -3.58
CA LEU A 55 -20.97 -9.61 -4.62
C LEU A 55 -19.87 -10.60 -4.21
N MET A 56 -19.44 -10.56 -2.96
CA MET A 56 -18.43 -11.47 -2.42
C MET A 56 -18.94 -12.91 -2.38
N SER A 57 -20.17 -13.12 -1.92
CA SER A 57 -20.80 -14.46 -1.91
C SER A 57 -21.06 -15.00 -3.31
N GLY A 58 -21.21 -14.11 -4.31
CA GLY A 58 -21.29 -14.43 -5.73
C GLY A 58 -19.94 -14.79 -6.38
N GLY A 59 -18.85 -14.82 -5.61
CA GLY A 59 -17.52 -15.25 -6.08
C GLY A 59 -16.70 -14.13 -6.74
N LYS A 60 -17.09 -12.86 -6.62
CA LYS A 60 -16.25 -11.74 -7.08
C LYS A 60 -15.02 -11.59 -6.18
N SER A 61 -13.89 -11.18 -6.77
CA SER A 61 -12.73 -10.80 -5.98
C SER A 61 -12.99 -9.53 -5.17
N TYR A 62 -12.35 -9.39 -4.02
CA TYR A 62 -12.49 -8.21 -3.15
C TYR A 62 -12.33 -6.88 -3.91
N PRO A 63 -11.28 -6.65 -4.73
CA PRO A 63 -11.15 -5.40 -5.47
C PRO A 63 -12.29 -5.14 -6.46
N ALA A 64 -12.78 -6.18 -7.14
CA ALA A 64 -13.89 -6.05 -8.09
C ALA A 64 -15.22 -5.75 -7.39
N ALA A 65 -15.47 -6.41 -6.26
CA ALA A 65 -16.66 -6.17 -5.45
C ALA A 65 -16.66 -4.76 -4.85
N LEU A 66 -15.52 -4.30 -4.33
CA LEU A 66 -15.35 -2.96 -3.79
C LEU A 66 -15.58 -1.89 -4.86
N ALA A 67 -14.94 -2.02 -6.01
CA ALA A 67 -15.10 -1.11 -7.13
C ALA A 67 -16.57 -0.95 -7.56
N GLU A 68 -17.29 -2.07 -7.64
CA GLU A 68 -18.72 -2.06 -8.02
C GLU A 68 -19.60 -1.50 -6.91
N ALA A 69 -19.31 -1.79 -5.66
CA ALA A 69 -20.07 -1.26 -4.54
C ALA A 69 -19.88 0.27 -4.41
N VAL A 70 -18.66 0.77 -4.56
CA VAL A 70 -18.40 2.21 -4.54
C VAL A 70 -19.09 2.91 -5.71
N LYS A 71 -19.02 2.39 -6.92
CA LYS A 71 -19.75 2.93 -8.09
C LYS A 71 -21.26 2.98 -7.89
N LYS A 72 -21.81 2.06 -7.11
CA LYS A 72 -23.24 2.03 -6.83
C LYS A 72 -23.70 3.12 -5.89
N PHE A 73 -22.89 3.48 -4.90
CA PHE A 73 -23.29 4.36 -3.82
C PHE A 73 -22.68 5.76 -3.90
N TYR A 74 -21.62 5.94 -4.68
CA TYR A 74 -20.85 7.17 -4.78
C TYR A 74 -20.64 7.62 -6.22
N THR A 75 -20.07 8.82 -6.38
CA THR A 75 -19.77 9.41 -7.69
C THR A 75 -18.55 8.79 -8.34
N ASP A 76 -18.40 8.99 -9.64
CA ASP A 76 -17.21 8.55 -10.40
C ASP A 76 -15.93 9.17 -9.86
N ASP A 77 -15.97 10.42 -9.35
CA ASP A 77 -14.79 11.09 -8.76
C ASP A 77 -14.24 10.32 -7.56
N VAL A 78 -15.11 9.80 -6.67
CA VAL A 78 -14.70 8.96 -5.54
C VAL A 78 -14.13 7.62 -6.01
N TYR A 79 -14.76 7.04 -7.02
CA TYR A 79 -14.24 5.81 -7.63
C TYR A 79 -12.85 6.02 -8.24
N ASP A 80 -12.61 7.11 -8.95
CA ASP A 80 -11.32 7.43 -9.56
C ASP A 80 -10.22 7.57 -8.50
N VAL A 81 -10.55 8.13 -7.35
CA VAL A 81 -9.61 8.18 -6.22
C VAL A 81 -9.21 6.79 -5.79
N ILE A 82 -10.14 5.87 -5.53
CA ILE A 82 -9.82 4.51 -5.03
C ILE A 82 -9.21 3.59 -6.09
N SER A 83 -9.34 3.92 -7.37
CA SER A 83 -8.80 3.11 -8.48
C SER A 83 -7.29 3.30 -8.69
N SER A 84 -6.70 4.33 -8.10
CA SER A 84 -5.28 4.66 -8.25
C SER A 84 -4.44 4.05 -7.13
N PRO A 85 -3.30 3.36 -7.43
CA PRO A 85 -2.56 2.56 -6.45
C PRO A 85 -2.05 3.33 -5.23
N ASN A 86 -1.54 4.56 -5.42
CA ASN A 86 -1.04 5.33 -4.27
C ASN A 86 -2.18 5.99 -3.49
N ASN A 87 -3.27 6.36 -4.16
CA ASN A 87 -4.47 6.79 -3.44
C ASN A 87 -5.06 5.66 -2.59
N THR A 88 -5.06 4.41 -3.08
CA THR A 88 -5.51 3.25 -2.31
C THR A 88 -4.70 3.12 -1.02
N LEU A 89 -3.37 3.19 -1.10
CA LEU A 89 -2.52 3.16 0.09
C LEU A 89 -2.74 4.37 1.00
N ALA A 90 -2.94 5.56 0.43
CA ALA A 90 -3.24 6.78 1.18
C ALA A 90 -4.57 6.68 1.95
N VAL A 91 -5.60 6.11 1.33
CA VAL A 91 -6.89 5.80 1.96
C VAL A 91 -6.70 4.86 3.16
N GLU A 92 -5.90 3.81 3.01
CA GLU A 92 -5.62 2.88 4.11
C GLU A 92 -4.83 3.54 5.25
N TYR A 93 -3.91 4.48 4.97
CA TYR A 93 -3.26 5.28 6.03
C TYR A 93 -4.28 6.13 6.80
N ILE A 94 -5.21 6.78 6.11
CA ILE A 94 -6.24 7.60 6.76
C ILE A 94 -7.14 6.73 7.63
N LYS A 95 -7.63 5.61 7.11
CA LYS A 95 -8.42 4.64 7.89
C LYS A 95 -7.66 4.17 9.13
N ALA A 96 -6.39 3.81 8.99
CA ALA A 96 -5.58 3.36 10.11
C ALA A 96 -5.37 4.44 11.17
N LEU A 97 -5.20 5.72 10.79
CA LEU A 97 -5.12 6.85 11.71
C LEU A 97 -6.42 7.04 12.49
N ASP A 98 -7.55 6.97 11.79
CA ASP A 98 -8.88 7.13 12.38
C ASP A 98 -9.22 5.94 13.31
N ASP A 99 -8.95 4.70 12.90
CA ASP A 99 -9.17 3.47 13.68
C ASP A 99 -8.37 3.44 15.00
N ILE A 100 -7.13 3.91 14.97
CA ILE A 100 -6.25 3.96 16.15
C ILE A 100 -6.58 5.16 17.04
N GLY A 101 -7.34 6.14 16.52
CA GLY A 101 -7.56 7.42 17.19
C GLY A 101 -6.27 8.24 17.32
N SER A 102 -5.40 8.15 16.32
CA SER A 102 -4.10 8.82 16.32
C SER A 102 -4.24 10.33 16.15
N GLY A 103 -3.47 11.11 16.93
CA GLY A 103 -3.36 12.56 16.75
C GLY A 103 -2.41 12.98 15.61
N ILE A 104 -1.83 12.05 14.87
CA ILE A 104 -0.92 12.32 13.76
C ILE A 104 -1.69 12.92 12.58
N GLU A 105 -1.25 14.09 12.09
CA GLU A 105 -1.87 14.77 10.97
C GLU A 105 -1.44 14.14 9.63
N PRO A 106 -2.38 13.66 8.77
CA PRO A 106 -2.05 13.20 7.43
C PRO A 106 -1.80 14.38 6.48
N VAL A 107 -0.69 14.31 5.75
CA VAL A 107 -0.33 15.29 4.70
C VAL A 107 -0.01 14.55 3.43
N THR A 108 -0.57 15.00 2.31
CA THR A 108 -0.30 14.37 1.02
C THR A 108 0.41 15.31 0.06
N VAL A 109 1.35 14.75 -0.69
CA VAL A 109 2.03 15.42 -1.80
C VAL A 109 1.52 14.81 -3.10
N ARG A 110 1.06 15.67 -4.02
CA ARG A 110 0.62 15.18 -5.34
C ARG A 110 1.81 14.59 -6.09
N ARG A 111 1.64 13.37 -6.57
CA ARG A 111 2.65 12.72 -7.39
C ARG A 111 2.69 13.35 -8.79
N GLU A 112 3.89 13.67 -9.23
CA GLU A 112 4.16 14.10 -10.60
C GLU A 112 5.13 13.09 -11.24
N GLY A 113 4.95 12.80 -12.54
CA GLY A 113 5.85 11.96 -13.32
C GLY A 113 5.27 10.60 -13.69
N ALA A 114 6.16 9.62 -13.93
CA ALA A 114 5.85 8.32 -14.49
C ALA A 114 4.73 7.57 -13.77
N ALA A 115 3.83 6.96 -14.53
CA ALA A 115 2.89 5.98 -14.02
C ALA A 115 3.65 4.87 -13.27
N HIS A 116 3.02 4.21 -12.31
CA HIS A 116 3.64 3.32 -11.31
C HIS A 116 4.63 2.28 -11.88
N ASP A 117 4.48 1.89 -13.15
CA ASP A 117 5.29 0.86 -13.82
C ASP A 117 5.88 1.32 -15.17
N SER A 118 5.94 2.65 -15.46
CA SER A 118 6.57 3.09 -16.69
C SER A 118 8.11 2.97 -16.58
N ASP A 119 8.70 2.22 -17.47
CA ASP A 119 10.16 2.09 -17.65
C ASP A 119 10.70 3.15 -18.67
N SER A 120 9.91 4.19 -19.01
CA SER A 120 10.34 5.17 -20.03
C SER A 120 11.41 6.12 -19.47
N GLU A 121 12.61 6.01 -20.00
CA GLU A 121 13.77 6.87 -19.67
C GLU A 121 13.60 8.34 -20.14
N GLN A 122 12.48 8.64 -20.83
CA GLN A 122 12.20 10.00 -21.36
C GLN A 122 11.47 10.90 -20.37
N GLU A 123 11.09 10.40 -19.19
CA GLU A 123 10.40 11.19 -18.19
C GLU A 123 11.40 11.89 -17.25
N LYS A 124 11.05 13.12 -16.85
CA LYS A 124 11.83 13.93 -15.91
C LYS A 124 12.06 13.22 -14.57
N PHE A 125 11.14 12.31 -14.18
CA PHE A 125 11.22 11.53 -12.96
C PHE A 125 11.08 10.05 -13.28
N LEU A 126 12.03 9.26 -12.85
CA LEU A 126 11.95 7.80 -12.93
C LEU A 126 11.02 7.23 -11.86
N SER A 127 10.37 6.10 -12.16
CA SER A 127 9.64 5.35 -11.15
C SER A 127 10.60 4.77 -10.08
N ALA A 128 10.11 4.55 -8.87
CA ALA A 128 10.90 3.91 -7.82
C ALA A 128 11.39 2.50 -8.22
N SER A 129 10.64 1.80 -9.07
CA SER A 129 11.03 0.50 -9.63
C SER A 129 12.22 0.63 -10.59
N ALA A 130 12.21 1.64 -11.46
CA ALA A 130 13.31 1.91 -12.37
C ALA A 130 14.60 2.32 -11.60
N ILE A 131 14.46 3.17 -10.56
CA ILE A 131 15.59 3.54 -9.70
C ILE A 131 16.17 2.30 -9.00
N ARG A 132 15.31 1.44 -8.42
CA ARG A 132 15.78 0.19 -7.79
C ARG A 132 16.51 -0.73 -8.78
N LYS A 133 16.03 -0.85 -10.03
CA LYS A 133 16.71 -1.63 -11.07
C LYS A 133 18.12 -1.08 -11.32
N LYS A 134 18.29 0.24 -11.46
CA LYS A 134 19.60 0.88 -11.63
C LYS A 134 20.54 0.62 -10.44
N ILE A 135 20.05 0.80 -9.21
CA ILE A 135 20.83 0.51 -7.99
C ILE A 135 21.33 -0.94 -7.98
N LEU A 136 20.43 -1.89 -8.28
CA LEU A 136 20.77 -3.32 -8.28
C LEU A 136 21.72 -3.73 -9.43
N ALA A 137 21.68 -3.01 -10.55
CA ALA A 137 22.58 -3.19 -11.68
C ALA A 137 23.94 -2.50 -11.46
N GLY A 138 24.09 -1.66 -10.43
CA GLY A 138 25.31 -0.85 -10.21
C GLY A 138 25.45 0.32 -11.19
N GLU A 139 24.35 0.73 -11.81
CA GLU A 139 24.29 1.89 -12.70
C GLU A 139 24.21 3.21 -11.90
N ASP A 140 24.58 4.32 -12.56
CA ASP A 140 24.44 5.64 -11.94
C ASP A 140 22.97 6.03 -11.78
N TYR A 141 22.60 6.35 -10.56
CA TYR A 141 21.24 6.81 -10.15
C TYR A 141 21.25 8.16 -9.43
N SER A 142 22.42 8.78 -9.31
CA SER A 142 22.63 10.00 -8.50
C SER A 142 21.72 11.18 -8.91
N ALA A 143 21.42 11.29 -10.22
CA ALA A 143 20.52 12.31 -10.75
C ALA A 143 19.05 12.16 -10.27
N TYR A 144 18.64 10.93 -9.90
CA TYR A 144 17.26 10.60 -9.52
C TYR A 144 17.07 10.39 -8.02
N ALA A 145 18.13 9.97 -7.35
CA ALA A 145 18.10 9.67 -5.92
C ALA A 145 19.42 10.10 -5.23
N PRO A 146 19.70 11.41 -5.20
CA PRO A 146 20.99 11.94 -4.71
C PRO A 146 21.23 11.71 -3.21
N LEU A 147 20.20 11.37 -2.44
CA LEU A 147 20.29 11.14 -0.99
C LEU A 147 20.48 9.66 -0.62
N ILE A 148 20.61 8.77 -1.61
CA ILE A 148 20.83 7.34 -1.33
C ILE A 148 22.33 7.08 -1.36
N ASP A 149 22.89 6.77 -0.18
CA ASP A 149 24.29 6.34 -0.04
C ASP A 149 24.41 4.82 -0.07
N PRO A 150 25.41 4.26 -0.80
CA PRO A 150 25.72 2.84 -0.74
C PRO A 150 26.30 2.43 0.64
N PRO A 151 26.10 1.14 1.04
CA PRO A 151 25.43 0.08 0.30
C PRO A 151 23.92 0.13 0.45
N ALA A 152 23.19 0.01 -0.67
CA ALA A 152 21.73 -0.10 -0.62
C ALA A 152 21.31 -1.41 0.09
N ALA A 153 20.25 -1.34 0.89
CA ALA A 153 19.65 -2.51 1.50
C ALA A 153 18.98 -3.38 0.42
N ASP A 154 19.33 -4.67 0.38
CA ASP A 154 18.81 -5.63 -0.59
C ASP A 154 18.42 -6.93 0.13
N ILE A 155 17.16 -7.32 0.02
CA ILE A 155 16.61 -8.54 0.63
C ILE A 155 17.33 -9.80 0.15
N ARG A 156 17.92 -9.80 -1.06
CA ARG A 156 18.69 -10.94 -1.58
C ARG A 156 19.89 -11.30 -0.68
N ARG A 157 20.42 -10.34 0.08
CA ARG A 157 21.48 -10.60 1.07
C ARG A 157 21.00 -11.48 2.22
N LEU A 158 19.70 -11.55 2.45
CA LEU A 158 19.06 -12.36 3.47
C LEU A 158 18.47 -13.67 2.92
N GLU A 159 18.61 -13.93 1.61
CA GLU A 159 17.97 -15.07 0.95
C GLU A 159 18.24 -16.40 1.66
N THR A 160 19.51 -16.70 1.94
CA THR A 160 19.87 -17.94 2.65
C THR A 160 19.23 -18.03 4.03
N ALA A 161 19.19 -16.93 4.79
CA ALA A 161 18.58 -16.91 6.10
C ALA A 161 17.06 -17.06 6.03
N ILE A 162 16.42 -16.42 5.07
CA ILE A 162 14.98 -16.52 4.81
C ILE A 162 14.62 -17.95 4.42
N LEU A 163 15.33 -18.55 3.47
CA LEU A 163 15.11 -19.94 3.04
C LEU A 163 15.35 -20.94 4.17
N ALA A 164 16.39 -20.75 4.97
CA ALA A 164 16.64 -21.58 6.16
C ALA A 164 15.47 -21.50 7.15
N LYS A 165 14.99 -20.27 7.44
CA LYS A 165 13.85 -20.08 8.33
C LYS A 165 12.58 -20.74 7.80
N LEU A 166 12.24 -20.54 6.52
CA LEU A 166 11.06 -21.14 5.89
C LEU A 166 11.09 -22.67 5.94
N ARG A 167 12.27 -23.29 5.71
CA ARG A 167 12.44 -24.75 5.78
C ARG A 167 12.29 -25.32 7.19
N MET A 168 12.48 -24.50 8.20
CA MET A 168 12.33 -24.90 9.61
C MET A 168 10.92 -24.67 10.14
N MET A 169 10.09 -23.91 9.40
CA MET A 169 8.69 -23.65 9.78
C MET A 169 7.82 -24.87 9.49
N ARG A 170 6.86 -25.10 10.38
CA ARG A 170 5.82 -26.12 10.23
C ARG A 170 4.58 -25.50 9.60
N PRO A 171 3.64 -26.26 9.04
CA PRO A 171 2.41 -25.73 8.47
C PRO A 171 1.66 -24.78 9.42
N GLU A 172 1.59 -25.10 10.71
CA GLU A 172 0.92 -24.31 11.73
C GLU A 172 1.57 -22.92 11.94
N ASP A 173 2.88 -22.82 11.70
CA ASP A 173 3.60 -21.55 11.81
C ASP A 173 3.19 -20.55 10.69
N PHE A 174 2.75 -21.08 9.53
CA PHE A 174 2.23 -20.27 8.42
C PHE A 174 0.80 -19.79 8.68
N GLU A 175 -0.01 -20.55 9.39
CA GLU A 175 -1.37 -20.15 9.78
C GLU A 175 -1.36 -18.95 10.73
N ALA A 176 -0.30 -18.80 11.52
CA ALA A 176 -0.12 -17.67 12.44
C ALA A 176 0.34 -16.38 11.75
N VAL A 177 0.70 -16.44 10.45
CA VAL A 177 1.14 -15.26 9.71
C VAL A 177 -0.09 -14.42 9.29
N TYR A 178 -0.09 -13.15 9.66
CA TYR A 178 -1.15 -12.23 9.27
C TYR A 178 -1.32 -12.22 7.73
N ASP A 179 -2.57 -12.29 7.27
CA ASP A 179 -2.94 -12.28 5.85
C ASP A 179 -2.37 -13.46 5.03
N ALA A 180 -2.03 -14.57 5.69
CA ALA A 180 -1.63 -15.79 5.00
C ALA A 180 -2.84 -16.39 4.28
N ALA A 181 -2.73 -16.58 2.97
CA ALA A 181 -3.75 -17.28 2.19
C ALA A 181 -3.83 -18.75 2.63
N GLN A 182 -5.06 -19.31 2.69
CA GLN A 182 -5.26 -20.73 2.97
C GLN A 182 -4.41 -21.60 2.02
N GLY A 183 -3.74 -22.60 2.57
CA GLY A 183 -2.87 -23.52 1.84
C GLY A 183 -1.46 -22.97 1.56
N LEU A 184 -1.04 -21.85 2.15
CA LEU A 184 0.33 -21.35 2.00
C LEU A 184 1.37 -22.31 2.59
N GLY A 185 1.04 -23.00 3.69
CA GLY A 185 1.91 -23.98 4.34
C GLY A 185 1.99 -25.33 3.62
N GLU A 186 1.09 -25.61 2.66
CA GLU A 186 1.01 -26.88 1.91
C GLU A 186 1.76 -26.84 0.56
N ARG A 187 2.31 -25.70 0.18
CA ARG A 187 3.05 -25.46 -1.07
C ARG A 187 4.55 -25.38 -0.81
#